data_4a6b3a07a9cf639662ee82c8606a0738
#
_entry.id   4a6b3a07a9cf639662ee82c8606a0738
#
_cell.length_a   1.000
_cell.length_b   1.000
_cell.length_c   1.000
_cell.angle_alpha   90.00
_cell.angle_beta   90.00
_cell.angle_gamma   90.00
#
_symmetry.space_group_name_H-M   'P 1'
#
loop_
_entity.id
_entity.type
_entity.pdbx_description
1 polymer ?
#
loop_
_entity_poly.entity_id
_entity_poly.type
_entity_poly.pdbx_seq_one_letter_code
_entity_poly.pdbx_strand_id
1 'polypeptide(L)'
;LLAQVLASLVAGIALLTTDVDALMLAATLAGLALAVPWWLHLRPRSLLRREGARPSRPARGALLVCALLALGVVLQVTISCVLSLVLPLFPGVMDGYLELMELAGISDAMSPTALVEVAVIAPVAEESLCRGVTLEFSLRALCPGRPPVSRAEVPAARFWAANVIQALVFGVMHLNVVQGVYAFALGLLLGWVFRRTGRLRAAVLLHMAVNASSALMDSLGLLLDGLLVPTVLVGGLATVALVRAAARLTGDSA
;
A
#
# COMPACT_ATOMS: atom_id res chain seq x y z
N LEU A 1 -16.97 14.58 14.98
CA LEU A 1 -16.25 15.42 15.92
C LEU A 1 -14.72 15.22 15.79
N LEU A 2 -14.17 13.98 16.01
CA LEU A 2 -12.72 13.72 15.95
C LEU A 2 -12.11 14.09 14.60
N ALA A 3 -12.75 13.70 13.48
CA ALA A 3 -12.30 14.04 12.11
C ALA A 3 -12.27 15.57 11.89
N GLN A 4 -13.24 16.30 12.41
CA GLN A 4 -13.28 17.77 12.32
C GLN A 4 -12.16 18.41 13.14
N VAL A 5 -11.90 17.90 14.35
CA VAL A 5 -10.80 18.39 15.20
C VAL A 5 -9.44 18.15 14.51
N LEU A 6 -9.23 16.97 13.94
CA LEU A 6 -7.99 16.65 13.23
C LEU A 6 -7.84 17.48 11.94
N ALA A 7 -8.90 17.67 11.17
CA ALA A 7 -8.90 18.55 10.00
C ALA A 7 -8.58 20.00 10.38
N SER A 8 -9.17 20.50 11.47
CA SER A 8 -8.88 21.85 11.98
C SER A 8 -7.43 21.99 12.48
N LEU A 9 -6.88 20.93 13.10
CA LEU A 9 -5.50 20.91 13.52
C LEU A 9 -4.53 20.98 12.34
N VAL A 10 -4.76 20.15 11.31
CA VAL A 10 -3.95 20.16 10.08
C VAL A 10 -4.06 21.50 9.37
N ALA A 11 -5.27 22.06 9.25
CA ALA A 11 -5.46 23.39 8.67
C ALA A 11 -4.77 24.49 9.50
N GLY A 12 -4.79 24.38 10.84
CA GLY A 12 -4.08 25.29 11.73
C GLY A 12 -2.56 25.23 11.54
N ILE A 13 -2.00 24.03 11.38
CA ILE A 13 -0.57 23.85 11.07
C ILE A 13 -0.24 24.46 9.70
N ALA A 14 -1.11 24.24 8.70
CA ALA A 14 -0.95 24.82 7.36
C ALA A 14 -0.92 26.35 7.36
N LEU A 15 -1.58 27.00 8.32
CA LEU A 15 -1.54 28.46 8.49
C LEU A 15 -0.27 28.94 9.22
N LEU A 16 0.42 28.05 9.93
CA LEU A 16 1.59 28.39 10.74
C LEU A 16 2.92 28.07 10.06
N THR A 17 2.92 27.25 9.02
CA THR A 17 4.14 26.83 8.32
C THR A 17 3.91 26.70 6.82
N THR A 18 4.92 27.04 6.03
CA THR A 18 5.03 26.73 4.61
C THR A 18 5.89 25.48 4.38
N ASP A 19 6.34 24.81 5.44
CA ASP A 19 7.11 23.58 5.34
C ASP A 19 6.21 22.42 4.93
N VAL A 20 6.42 21.95 3.70
CA VAL A 20 5.64 20.86 3.08
C VAL A 20 5.80 19.56 3.85
N ASP A 21 7.02 19.24 4.33
CA ASP A 21 7.28 18.02 5.11
C ASP A 21 6.47 18.02 6.41
N ALA A 22 6.43 19.15 7.11
CA ALA A 22 5.66 19.29 8.34
C ALA A 22 4.14 19.13 8.09
N LEU A 23 3.63 19.66 6.99
CA LEU A 23 2.22 19.53 6.60
C LEU A 23 1.86 18.10 6.24
N MET A 24 2.69 17.44 5.42
CA MET A 24 2.48 16.05 5.03
C MET A 24 2.51 15.12 6.25
N LEU A 25 3.51 15.28 7.11
CA LEU A 25 3.61 14.52 8.35
C LEU A 25 2.39 14.73 9.25
N ALA A 26 1.93 15.98 9.43
CA ALA A 26 0.75 16.28 10.24
C ALA A 26 -0.51 15.63 9.67
N ALA A 27 -0.72 15.68 8.35
CA ALA A 27 -1.85 15.04 7.67
C ALA A 27 -1.82 13.52 7.84
N THR A 28 -0.65 12.91 7.67
CA THR A 28 -0.45 11.46 7.82
C THR A 28 -0.67 11.02 9.27
N LEU A 29 -0.15 11.77 10.26
CA LEU A 29 -0.38 11.49 11.68
C LEU A 29 -1.87 11.62 12.05
N ALA A 30 -2.59 12.60 11.49
CA ALA A 30 -4.03 12.70 11.66
C ALA A 30 -4.77 11.49 11.08
N GLY A 31 -4.40 11.06 9.87
CA GLY A 31 -4.90 9.83 9.25
C GLY A 31 -4.63 8.59 10.11
N LEU A 32 -3.40 8.46 10.61
CA LEU A 32 -3.00 7.38 11.51
C LEU A 32 -3.84 7.36 12.80
N ALA A 33 -4.03 8.53 13.42
CA ALA A 33 -4.80 8.68 14.65
C ALA A 33 -6.28 8.32 14.48
N LEU A 34 -6.82 8.40 13.28
CA LEU A 34 -8.18 7.95 12.95
C LEU A 34 -8.22 6.47 12.56
N ALA A 35 -7.39 6.07 11.60
CA ALA A 35 -7.48 4.76 10.97
C ALA A 35 -7.06 3.62 11.89
N VAL A 36 -5.98 3.79 12.66
CA VAL A 36 -5.46 2.73 13.53
C VAL A 36 -6.41 2.39 14.68
N PRO A 37 -6.92 3.34 15.48
CA PRO A 37 -7.90 3.00 16.52
C PRO A 37 -9.18 2.38 15.95
N TRP A 38 -9.65 2.88 14.80
CA TRP A 38 -10.82 2.32 14.14
C TRP A 38 -10.58 0.86 13.69
N TRP A 39 -9.44 0.59 13.06
CA TRP A 39 -9.05 -0.77 12.74
C TRP A 39 -8.90 -1.65 13.98
N LEU A 40 -8.24 -1.19 15.03
CA LEU A 40 -8.08 -1.94 16.27
C LEU A 40 -9.43 -2.30 16.90
N HIS A 41 -10.42 -1.40 16.80
CA HIS A 41 -11.79 -1.68 17.24
C HIS A 41 -12.49 -2.74 16.37
N LEU A 42 -12.31 -2.69 15.04
CA LEU A 42 -12.91 -3.66 14.12
C LEU A 42 -12.21 -5.01 14.11
N ARG A 43 -10.90 -5.03 14.32
CA ARG A 43 -10.03 -6.19 14.20
C ARG A 43 -10.53 -7.46 14.89
N PRO A 44 -11.08 -7.44 16.13
CA PRO A 44 -11.57 -8.65 16.79
C PRO A 44 -12.73 -9.34 16.04
N ARG A 45 -13.49 -8.57 15.25
CA ARG A 45 -14.67 -8.98 14.49
C ARG A 45 -14.43 -8.99 12.98
N SER A 46 -13.18 -8.89 12.53
CA SER A 46 -12.86 -8.82 11.10
C SER A 46 -13.09 -10.17 10.41
N LEU A 47 -13.77 -10.12 9.26
CA LEU A 47 -14.08 -11.29 8.41
C LEU A 47 -12.81 -11.94 7.82
N LEU A 48 -11.72 -11.20 7.70
CA LEU A 48 -10.45 -11.71 7.18
C LEU A 48 -9.43 -12.06 8.26
N ARG A 49 -9.80 -11.91 9.54
CA ARG A 49 -8.90 -12.27 10.65
C ARG A 49 -8.54 -13.76 10.58
N ARG A 50 -7.30 -14.07 10.83
CA ARG A 50 -6.85 -15.45 10.98
C ARG A 50 -7.34 -16.00 12.32
N GLU A 51 -8.27 -16.93 12.28
CA GLU A 51 -8.68 -17.71 13.45
C GLU A 51 -7.66 -18.80 13.75
N GLY A 52 -7.42 -19.05 15.03
CA GLY A 52 -6.66 -20.19 15.54
C GLY A 52 -5.32 -20.40 14.85
N ALA A 53 -4.40 -19.44 14.97
CA ALA A 53 -3.08 -19.58 14.40
C ALA A 53 -2.36 -20.78 15.00
N ARG A 54 -2.38 -21.94 14.33
CA ARG A 54 -1.29 -22.88 14.51
C ARG A 54 0.01 -22.13 14.28
N PRO A 55 1.00 -22.19 15.19
CA PRO A 55 2.26 -21.51 15.01
C PRO A 55 2.84 -22.01 13.68
N SER A 56 2.89 -21.14 12.67
CA SER A 56 3.66 -21.43 11.46
C SER A 56 5.09 -21.69 11.91
N ARG A 57 5.73 -22.72 11.36
CA ARG A 57 7.16 -22.95 11.63
C ARG A 57 7.91 -21.63 11.47
N PRO A 58 8.73 -21.19 12.42
CA PRO A 58 9.38 -19.87 12.38
C PRO A 58 10.09 -19.60 11.05
N ALA A 59 10.75 -20.62 10.48
CA ALA A 59 11.40 -20.55 9.17
C ALA A 59 10.42 -20.17 8.03
N ARG A 60 9.19 -20.69 8.04
CA ARG A 60 8.18 -20.37 7.01
C ARG A 60 7.71 -18.91 7.13
N GLY A 61 7.64 -18.40 8.37
CA GLY A 61 7.34 -16.99 8.63
C GLY A 61 8.44 -16.07 8.12
N ALA A 62 9.69 -16.40 8.39
CA ALA A 62 10.83 -15.64 7.91
C ALA A 62 10.92 -15.64 6.38
N LEU A 63 10.72 -16.78 5.73
CA LEU A 63 10.66 -16.87 4.27
C LEU A 63 9.55 -16.02 3.67
N LEU A 64 8.37 -15.95 4.31
CA LEU A 64 7.29 -15.08 3.86
C LEU A 64 7.69 -13.60 3.97
N VAL A 65 8.33 -13.19 5.06
CA VAL A 65 8.85 -11.82 5.24
C VAL A 65 9.84 -11.49 4.14
N CYS A 66 10.84 -12.36 3.89
CA CYS A 66 11.81 -12.16 2.82
C CYS A 66 11.14 -12.08 1.43
N ALA A 67 10.16 -12.95 1.15
CA ALA A 67 9.43 -12.93 -0.11
C ALA A 67 8.63 -11.63 -0.30
N LEU A 68 8.00 -11.09 0.76
CA LEU A 68 7.27 -9.83 0.70
C LEU A 68 8.20 -8.62 0.54
N LEU A 69 9.34 -8.60 1.22
CA LEU A 69 10.35 -7.55 1.05
C LEU A 69 10.91 -7.56 -0.38
N ALA A 70 11.32 -8.73 -0.88
CA ALA A 70 11.80 -8.88 -2.24
C ALA A 70 10.75 -8.48 -3.28
N LEU A 71 9.47 -8.85 -3.04
CA LEU A 71 8.35 -8.47 -3.90
C LEU A 71 8.17 -6.95 -3.94
N GLY A 72 8.30 -6.25 -2.80
CA GLY A 72 8.20 -4.79 -2.74
C GLY A 72 9.27 -4.11 -3.58
N VAL A 73 10.54 -4.53 -3.42
CA VAL A 73 11.67 -4.02 -4.22
C VAL A 73 11.46 -4.27 -5.71
N VAL A 74 11.13 -5.49 -6.09
CA VAL A 74 10.93 -5.87 -7.51
C VAL A 74 9.76 -5.09 -8.13
N LEU A 75 8.65 -4.94 -7.40
CA LEU A 75 7.51 -4.14 -7.87
C LEU A 75 7.89 -2.70 -8.10
N GLN A 76 8.58 -2.06 -7.14
CA GLN A 76 8.98 -0.66 -7.28
C GLN A 76 9.90 -0.45 -8.46
N VAL A 77 10.96 -1.26 -8.59
CA VAL A 77 11.87 -1.19 -9.74
C VAL A 77 11.12 -1.37 -11.07
N THR A 78 10.21 -2.35 -11.12
CA THR A 78 9.43 -2.62 -12.32
C THR A 78 8.50 -1.45 -12.66
N ILE A 79 7.79 -0.90 -11.67
CA ILE A 79 6.89 0.25 -11.85
C ILE A 79 7.68 1.47 -12.33
N SER A 80 8.81 1.79 -11.71
CA SER A 80 9.67 2.91 -12.12
C SER A 80 10.12 2.76 -13.57
N CYS A 81 10.58 1.57 -13.99
CA CYS A 81 10.96 1.33 -15.39
C CYS A 81 9.77 1.43 -16.36
N VAL A 82 8.59 0.95 -15.97
CA VAL A 82 7.36 1.10 -16.78
C VAL A 82 7.01 2.57 -16.93
N LEU A 83 7.05 3.36 -15.87
CA LEU A 83 6.76 4.79 -15.93
C LEU A 83 7.77 5.52 -16.80
N SER A 84 9.07 5.21 -16.70
CA SER A 84 10.12 5.77 -17.56
C SER A 84 9.92 5.46 -19.04
N LEU A 85 9.29 4.33 -19.38
CA LEU A 85 8.97 3.97 -20.76
C LEU A 85 7.67 4.60 -21.26
N VAL A 86 6.68 4.75 -20.38
CA VAL A 86 5.31 5.11 -20.77
C VAL A 86 5.07 6.62 -20.70
N LEU A 87 5.53 7.30 -19.65
CA LEU A 87 5.25 8.72 -19.45
C LEU A 87 5.75 9.62 -20.60
N PRO A 88 6.92 9.38 -21.21
CA PRO A 88 7.37 10.19 -22.36
C PRO A 88 6.45 10.10 -23.57
N LEU A 89 5.59 9.08 -23.67
CA LEU A 89 4.59 8.96 -24.73
C LEU A 89 3.39 9.90 -24.53
N PHE A 90 3.25 10.47 -23.33
CA PHE A 90 2.15 11.35 -22.92
C PHE A 90 2.70 12.63 -22.26
N PRO A 91 3.34 13.57 -23.02
CA PRO A 91 4.04 14.72 -22.45
C PRO A 91 3.23 15.54 -21.46
N GLY A 92 1.97 15.86 -21.79
CA GLY A 92 1.12 16.64 -20.89
C GLY A 92 0.74 15.92 -19.58
N VAL A 93 0.73 14.59 -19.57
CA VAL A 93 0.55 13.79 -18.34
C VAL A 93 1.85 13.77 -17.54
N MET A 94 2.99 13.67 -18.24
CA MET A 94 4.31 13.68 -17.63
C MET A 94 4.57 15.03 -16.94
N ASP A 95 4.32 16.14 -17.63
CA ASP A 95 4.53 17.48 -17.08
C ASP A 95 3.69 17.70 -15.81
N GLY A 96 2.40 17.36 -15.86
CA GLY A 96 1.52 17.47 -14.69
C GLY A 96 1.91 16.52 -13.55
N TYR A 97 2.46 15.35 -13.86
CA TYR A 97 2.97 14.44 -12.84
C TYR A 97 4.21 15.00 -12.16
N LEU A 98 5.17 15.54 -12.93
CA LEU A 98 6.40 16.13 -12.42
C LEU A 98 6.10 17.37 -11.56
N GLU A 99 5.20 18.26 -12.02
CA GLU A 99 4.75 19.42 -11.24
C GLU A 99 4.17 19.02 -9.88
N LEU A 100 3.34 17.98 -9.84
CA LEU A 100 2.77 17.48 -8.58
C LEU A 100 3.84 16.85 -7.67
N MET A 101 4.85 16.18 -8.22
CA MET A 101 5.96 15.64 -7.43
C MET A 101 6.83 16.76 -6.83
N GLU A 102 7.07 17.81 -7.59
CA GLU A 102 7.78 19.01 -7.13
C GLU A 102 7.01 19.70 -6.00
N LEU A 103 5.71 19.95 -6.19
CA LEU A 103 4.83 20.54 -5.17
C LEU A 103 4.75 19.71 -3.89
N ALA A 104 4.86 18.38 -3.99
CA ALA A 104 4.88 17.47 -2.86
C ALA A 104 6.27 17.34 -2.20
N GLY A 105 7.30 18.05 -2.69
CA GLY A 105 8.66 17.97 -2.17
C GLY A 105 9.37 16.63 -2.45
N ILE A 106 8.91 15.88 -3.45
CA ILE A 106 9.43 14.55 -3.80
C ILE A 106 10.45 14.63 -4.95
N SER A 107 10.61 15.80 -5.56
CA SER A 107 11.55 16.03 -6.69
C SER A 107 13.02 16.13 -6.28
N ASP A 108 13.29 16.52 -5.03
CA ASP A 108 14.61 16.65 -4.44
C ASP A 108 14.92 15.49 -3.48
N ALA A 109 16.16 15.42 -2.98
CA ALA A 109 16.52 14.43 -1.97
C ALA A 109 15.61 14.59 -0.74
N MET A 110 14.84 13.57 -0.45
CA MET A 110 13.89 13.58 0.66
C MET A 110 14.61 13.82 1.99
N SER A 111 14.03 14.67 2.83
CA SER A 111 14.50 14.84 4.19
C SER A 111 14.36 13.52 4.98
N PRO A 112 15.19 13.28 6.02
CA PRO A 112 15.04 12.08 6.86
C PRO A 112 13.62 11.94 7.45
N THR A 113 12.96 13.06 7.73
CA THR A 113 11.57 13.09 8.25
C THR A 113 10.59 12.61 7.19
N ALA A 114 10.66 13.16 5.96
CA ALA A 114 9.84 12.76 4.82
C ALA A 114 10.06 11.28 4.47
N LEU A 115 11.32 10.81 4.52
CA LEU A 115 11.65 9.41 4.29
C LEU A 115 10.95 8.48 5.29
N VAL A 116 11.00 8.79 6.59
CA VAL A 116 10.32 8.00 7.63
C VAL A 116 8.80 8.08 7.45
N GLU A 117 8.29 9.24 7.12
CA GLU A 117 6.86 9.45 6.88
C GLU A 117 6.38 8.57 5.72
N VAL A 118 6.99 8.69 4.54
CA VAL A 118 6.58 7.97 3.33
C VAL A 118 6.83 6.46 3.44
N ALA A 119 7.99 6.05 3.98
CA ALA A 119 8.36 4.65 4.03
C ALA A 119 7.71 3.86 5.16
N VAL A 120 7.31 4.51 6.26
CA VAL A 120 6.84 3.82 7.47
C VAL A 120 5.46 4.29 7.94
N ILE A 121 5.29 5.60 8.18
CA ILE A 121 4.09 6.11 8.85
C ILE A 121 2.88 6.05 7.91
N ALA A 122 3.02 6.53 6.67
CA ALA A 122 1.97 6.52 5.68
C ALA A 122 1.46 5.10 5.38
N PRO A 123 2.32 4.08 5.09
CA PRO A 123 1.86 2.71 4.91
C PRO A 123 1.03 2.16 6.08
N VAL A 124 1.39 2.49 7.33
CA VAL A 124 0.59 2.03 8.49
C VAL A 124 -0.79 2.68 8.51
N ALA A 125 -0.88 3.98 8.25
CA ALA A 125 -2.15 4.71 8.21
C ALA A 125 -3.04 4.22 7.06
N GLU A 126 -2.47 4.13 5.87
CA GLU A 126 -3.17 3.77 4.63
C GLU A 126 -3.66 2.32 4.64
N GLU A 127 -2.83 1.36 5.09
CA GLU A 127 -3.25 -0.03 5.22
C GLU A 127 -4.34 -0.19 6.28
N SER A 128 -4.24 0.54 7.40
CA SER A 128 -5.28 0.53 8.43
C SER A 128 -6.61 1.04 7.88
N LEU A 129 -6.59 2.10 7.09
CA LEU A 129 -7.79 2.67 6.46
C LEU A 129 -8.32 1.76 5.34
N CYS A 130 -7.48 1.38 4.39
CA CYS A 130 -7.93 0.71 3.17
C CYS A 130 -8.20 -0.79 3.43
N ARG A 131 -7.24 -1.53 4.02
CA ARG A 131 -7.37 -2.99 4.24
C ARG A 131 -8.01 -3.30 5.58
N GLY A 132 -7.80 -2.43 6.58
CA GLY A 132 -8.43 -2.58 7.89
C GLY A 132 -9.90 -2.17 7.88
N VAL A 133 -10.21 -0.97 7.44
CA VAL A 133 -11.56 -0.39 7.55
C VAL A 133 -12.36 -0.55 6.27
N THR A 134 -11.88 0.01 5.15
CA THR A 134 -12.65 0.07 3.89
C THR A 134 -12.98 -1.32 3.34
N LEU A 135 -11.99 -2.23 3.29
CA LEU A 135 -12.21 -3.60 2.84
C LEU A 135 -13.19 -4.35 3.76
N GLU A 136 -13.07 -4.17 5.06
CA GLU A 136 -13.97 -4.80 6.04
C GLU A 136 -15.42 -4.36 5.85
N PHE A 137 -15.67 -3.04 5.72
CA PHE A 137 -17.04 -2.53 5.47
C PHE A 137 -17.57 -2.96 4.10
N SER A 138 -16.74 -2.94 3.06
CA SER A 138 -17.11 -3.42 1.73
C SER A 138 -17.50 -4.90 1.75
N LEU A 139 -16.77 -5.74 2.48
CA LEU A 139 -17.10 -7.15 2.66
C LEU A 139 -18.43 -7.33 3.41
N ARG A 140 -18.68 -6.58 4.47
CA ARG A 140 -19.94 -6.63 5.21
C ARG A 140 -21.13 -6.22 4.36
N ALA A 141 -20.97 -5.17 3.55
CA ALA A 141 -22.01 -4.71 2.63
C ALA A 141 -22.33 -5.76 1.54
N LEU A 142 -21.30 -6.43 1.03
CA LEU A 142 -21.44 -7.45 -0.01
C LEU A 142 -21.83 -8.85 0.52
N CYS A 143 -21.75 -9.05 1.84
CA CYS A 143 -22.16 -10.30 2.49
C CYS A 143 -23.37 -10.05 3.42
N PRO A 144 -24.54 -9.63 2.90
CA PRO A 144 -25.73 -9.41 3.72
C PRO A 144 -26.24 -10.75 4.29
N GLY A 145 -26.83 -10.70 5.45
CA GLY A 145 -27.39 -11.88 6.16
C GLY A 145 -26.44 -12.35 7.27
N ARG A 146 -26.36 -13.67 7.49
CA ARG A 146 -25.44 -14.24 8.50
C ARG A 146 -23.99 -13.96 8.06
N PRO A 147 -23.23 -13.18 8.82
CA PRO A 147 -21.85 -12.87 8.45
C PRO A 147 -21.03 -14.17 8.42
N PRO A 148 -20.07 -14.30 7.49
CA PRO A 148 -19.11 -15.40 7.49
C PRO A 148 -18.44 -15.52 8.86
N VAL A 149 -18.37 -16.73 9.39
CA VAL A 149 -17.75 -17.00 10.70
C VAL A 149 -16.23 -17.08 10.55
N SER A 150 -15.76 -17.42 9.35
CA SER A 150 -14.33 -17.54 9.06
C SER A 150 -13.97 -16.94 7.70
N ARG A 151 -12.70 -16.62 7.55
CA ARG A 151 -12.12 -16.13 6.27
C ARG A 151 -12.36 -17.10 5.10
N ALA A 152 -12.37 -18.41 5.36
CA ALA A 152 -12.59 -19.43 4.35
C ALA A 152 -14.02 -19.39 3.77
N GLU A 153 -14.99 -18.91 4.54
CA GLU A 153 -16.39 -18.78 4.11
C GLU A 153 -16.66 -17.55 3.26
N VAL A 154 -15.72 -16.58 3.20
CA VAL A 154 -15.87 -15.40 2.34
C VAL A 154 -15.75 -15.81 0.88
N PRO A 155 -16.84 -15.73 0.07
CA PRO A 155 -16.79 -16.11 -1.33
C PRO A 155 -15.76 -15.31 -2.11
N ALA A 156 -15.02 -15.98 -3.00
CA ALA A 156 -13.95 -15.31 -3.78
C ALA A 156 -14.47 -14.11 -4.58
N ALA A 157 -15.63 -14.24 -5.24
CA ALA A 157 -16.22 -13.14 -6.01
C ALA A 157 -16.53 -11.91 -5.13
N ARG A 158 -17.10 -12.11 -3.94
CA ARG A 158 -17.40 -11.01 -3.00
C ARG A 158 -16.13 -10.38 -2.45
N PHE A 159 -15.12 -11.20 -2.17
CA PHE A 159 -13.81 -10.68 -1.78
C PHE A 159 -13.22 -9.80 -2.89
N TRP A 160 -13.19 -10.27 -4.13
CA TRP A 160 -12.61 -9.48 -5.22
C TRP A 160 -13.39 -8.20 -5.50
N ALA A 161 -14.72 -8.23 -5.42
CA ALA A 161 -15.53 -7.02 -5.52
C ALA A 161 -15.18 -6.00 -4.42
N ALA A 162 -15.10 -6.43 -3.15
CA ALA A 162 -14.69 -5.59 -2.04
C ALA A 162 -13.23 -5.09 -2.20
N ASN A 163 -12.35 -5.95 -2.72
CA ASN A 163 -10.96 -5.62 -2.96
C ASN A 163 -10.79 -4.56 -4.07
N VAL A 164 -11.61 -4.61 -5.10
CA VAL A 164 -11.67 -3.56 -6.13
C VAL A 164 -12.13 -2.24 -5.53
N ILE A 165 -13.18 -2.25 -4.71
CA ILE A 165 -13.68 -1.02 -4.06
C ILE A 165 -12.59 -0.36 -3.22
N GLN A 166 -11.93 -1.10 -2.32
CA GLN A 166 -10.89 -0.53 -1.49
C GLN A 166 -9.65 -0.10 -2.30
N ALA A 167 -9.31 -0.81 -3.39
CA ALA A 167 -8.21 -0.43 -4.25
C ALA A 167 -8.50 0.84 -5.06
N LEU A 168 -9.75 1.04 -5.49
CA LEU A 168 -10.20 2.30 -6.11
C LEU A 168 -10.10 3.47 -5.12
N VAL A 169 -10.57 3.28 -3.87
CA VAL A 169 -10.41 4.29 -2.82
C VAL A 169 -8.94 4.62 -2.62
N PHE A 170 -8.09 3.60 -2.53
CA PHE A 170 -6.65 3.77 -2.38
C PHE A 170 -6.01 4.54 -3.53
N GLY A 171 -6.36 4.21 -4.79
CA GLY A 171 -5.88 4.94 -5.96
C GLY A 171 -6.34 6.41 -5.99
N VAL A 172 -7.63 6.66 -5.71
CA VAL A 172 -8.21 8.02 -5.72
C VAL A 172 -7.61 8.90 -4.61
N MET A 173 -7.26 8.34 -3.46
CA MET A 173 -6.65 9.09 -2.36
C MET A 173 -5.32 9.76 -2.73
N HIS A 174 -4.63 9.28 -3.77
CA HIS A 174 -3.36 9.87 -4.22
C HIS A 174 -3.56 11.17 -5.03
N LEU A 175 -4.79 11.50 -5.46
CA LEU A 175 -5.15 12.73 -6.19
C LEU A 175 -4.32 12.99 -7.47
N ASN A 176 -3.63 11.99 -7.97
CA ASN A 176 -2.77 12.01 -9.13
C ASN A 176 -3.09 10.78 -10.01
N VAL A 177 -3.39 11.01 -11.27
CA VAL A 177 -3.82 9.93 -12.18
C VAL A 177 -2.73 8.87 -12.36
N VAL A 178 -1.48 9.26 -12.54
CA VAL A 178 -0.36 8.33 -12.72
C VAL A 178 -0.19 7.48 -11.47
N GLN A 179 -0.09 8.13 -10.32
CA GLN A 179 0.05 7.48 -9.03
C GLN A 179 -1.19 6.63 -8.70
N GLY A 180 -2.39 7.14 -8.98
CA GLY A 180 -3.66 6.44 -8.77
C GLY A 180 -3.75 5.11 -9.51
N VAL A 181 -3.25 5.04 -10.74
CA VAL A 181 -3.27 3.80 -11.54
C VAL A 181 -2.39 2.71 -10.92
N TYR A 182 -1.13 3.01 -10.60
CA TYR A 182 -0.27 1.98 -10.01
C TYR A 182 -0.63 1.71 -8.54
N ALA A 183 -1.11 2.70 -7.78
CA ALA A 183 -1.63 2.51 -6.44
C ALA A 183 -2.89 1.60 -6.45
N PHE A 184 -3.79 1.74 -7.42
CA PHE A 184 -4.90 0.81 -7.59
C PHE A 184 -4.41 -0.63 -7.78
N ALA A 185 -3.45 -0.85 -8.69
CA ALA A 185 -2.89 -2.18 -8.94
C ALA A 185 -2.19 -2.76 -7.69
N LEU A 186 -1.38 -1.93 -7.01
CA LEU A 186 -0.77 -2.28 -5.73
C LEU A 186 -1.84 -2.57 -4.67
N GLY A 187 -2.91 -1.77 -4.65
CA GLY A 187 -4.06 -1.92 -3.77
C GLY A 187 -4.72 -3.30 -3.85
N LEU A 188 -4.91 -3.81 -5.06
CA LEU A 188 -5.43 -5.16 -5.29
C LEU A 188 -4.50 -6.24 -4.71
N LEU A 189 -3.20 -6.09 -4.90
CA LEU A 189 -2.19 -7.03 -4.39
C LEU A 189 -2.13 -7.00 -2.85
N LEU A 190 -2.12 -5.82 -2.24
CA LEU A 190 -2.09 -5.65 -0.78
C LEU A 190 -3.33 -6.25 -0.11
N GLY A 191 -4.52 -6.05 -0.69
CA GLY A 191 -5.74 -6.69 -0.24
C GLY A 191 -5.69 -8.21 -0.37
N TRP A 192 -5.13 -8.73 -1.46
CA TRP A 192 -4.89 -10.17 -1.63
C TRP A 192 -3.91 -10.71 -0.58
N VAL A 193 -2.79 -10.03 -0.30
CA VAL A 193 -1.85 -10.41 0.77
C VAL A 193 -2.54 -10.44 2.13
N PHE A 194 -3.39 -9.45 2.42
CA PHE A 194 -4.17 -9.43 3.65
C PHE A 194 -5.12 -10.63 3.73
N ARG A 195 -5.88 -10.93 2.66
CA ARG A 195 -6.73 -12.11 2.60
C ARG A 195 -5.94 -13.41 2.83
N ARG A 196 -4.78 -13.56 2.18
CA ARG A 196 -3.97 -14.79 2.27
C ARG A 196 -3.37 -14.99 3.67
N THR A 197 -2.94 -13.93 4.30
CA THR A 197 -2.24 -14.00 5.60
C THR A 197 -3.19 -13.87 6.80
N GLY A 198 -4.32 -13.17 6.65
CA GLY A 198 -5.18 -12.73 7.75
C GLY A 198 -4.47 -11.76 8.71
N ARG A 199 -3.40 -11.12 8.27
CA ARG A 199 -2.55 -10.24 9.08
C ARG A 199 -2.28 -8.95 8.35
N LEU A 200 -2.84 -7.83 8.82
CA LEU A 200 -2.62 -6.51 8.22
C LEU A 200 -1.13 -6.16 8.12
N ARG A 201 -0.33 -6.53 9.12
CA ARG A 201 1.12 -6.31 9.12
C ARG A 201 1.86 -6.89 7.91
N ALA A 202 1.32 -7.89 7.22
CA ALA A 202 1.94 -8.44 6.02
C ALA A 202 1.73 -7.50 4.82
N ALA A 203 0.55 -6.89 4.70
CA ALA A 203 0.29 -5.85 3.70
C ALA A 203 1.11 -4.58 4.01
N VAL A 204 1.14 -4.15 5.28
CA VAL A 204 1.98 -3.03 5.73
C VAL A 204 3.45 -3.27 5.36
N LEU A 205 4.00 -4.45 5.64
CA LEU A 205 5.39 -4.77 5.33
C LEU A 205 5.70 -4.71 3.82
N LEU A 206 4.81 -5.26 2.98
CA LEU A 206 4.96 -5.19 1.53
C LEU A 206 4.89 -3.73 1.05
N HIS A 207 3.95 -2.94 1.57
CA HIS A 207 3.80 -1.54 1.21
C HIS A 207 5.02 -0.71 1.64
N MET A 208 5.49 -0.88 2.89
CA MET A 208 6.73 -0.27 3.36
C MET A 208 7.94 -0.62 2.47
N ALA A 209 8.03 -1.87 2.00
CA ALA A 209 9.12 -2.28 1.10
C ALA A 209 9.03 -1.59 -0.27
N VAL A 210 7.83 -1.38 -0.82
CA VAL A 210 7.61 -0.62 -2.06
C VAL A 210 8.07 0.83 -1.85
N ASN A 211 7.55 1.51 -0.82
CA ASN A 211 7.83 2.93 -0.59
C ASN A 211 9.29 3.19 -0.20
N ALA A 212 9.88 2.35 0.66
CA ALA A 212 11.29 2.48 1.01
C ALA A 212 12.22 2.26 -0.21
N SER A 213 11.84 1.36 -1.11
CA SER A 213 12.61 1.13 -2.34
C SER A 213 12.51 2.32 -3.30
N SER A 214 11.37 3.01 -3.38
CA SER A 214 11.24 4.24 -4.16
C SER A 214 12.19 5.31 -3.65
N ALA A 215 12.10 5.64 -2.37
CA ALA A 215 12.92 6.66 -1.75
C ALA A 215 14.43 6.34 -1.83
N LEU A 216 14.81 5.05 -1.72
CA LEU A 216 16.20 4.64 -1.89
C LEU A 216 16.68 4.83 -3.33
N MET A 217 15.86 4.51 -4.33
CA MET A 217 16.20 4.69 -5.74
C MET A 217 16.35 6.16 -6.10
N ASP A 218 15.45 7.01 -5.62
CA ASP A 218 15.51 8.47 -5.82
C ASP A 218 16.80 9.04 -5.20
N SER A 219 17.14 8.63 -3.97
CA SER A 219 18.34 9.09 -3.25
C SER A 219 19.64 8.61 -3.89
N LEU A 220 19.67 7.45 -4.52
CA LEU A 220 20.88 6.90 -5.16
C LEU A 220 21.00 7.28 -6.63
N GLY A 221 20.01 7.96 -7.23
CA GLY A 221 19.99 8.30 -8.66
C GLY A 221 20.14 7.09 -9.56
N LEU A 222 19.62 5.95 -9.15
CA LEU A 222 19.69 4.69 -9.91
C LEU A 222 18.81 4.78 -11.16
N LEU A 223 19.40 5.31 -12.22
CA LEU A 223 18.82 5.29 -13.56
C LEU A 223 19.25 3.98 -14.24
N LEU A 224 18.28 3.16 -14.59
CA LEU A 224 18.49 1.94 -15.38
C LEU A 224 18.43 2.25 -16.88
N ASP A 225 19.07 3.35 -17.30
CA ASP A 225 19.12 3.77 -18.69
C ASP A 225 19.69 2.67 -19.59
N GLY A 226 19.01 2.40 -20.69
CA GLY A 226 19.36 1.32 -21.62
C GLY A 226 18.92 -0.08 -21.20
N LEU A 227 18.48 -0.30 -19.96
CA LEU A 227 18.02 -1.59 -19.44
C LEU A 227 16.53 -1.63 -19.06
N LEU A 228 15.76 -0.59 -19.39
CA LEU A 228 14.36 -0.46 -18.99
C LEU A 228 13.51 -1.67 -19.44
N VAL A 229 13.56 -2.03 -20.73
CA VAL A 229 12.75 -3.14 -21.26
C VAL A 229 13.16 -4.49 -20.64
N PRO A 230 14.46 -4.89 -20.63
CA PRO A 230 14.88 -6.09 -19.93
C PRO A 230 14.45 -6.12 -18.46
N THR A 231 14.57 -4.99 -17.75
CA THR A 231 14.19 -4.87 -16.35
C THR A 231 12.70 -5.07 -16.14
N VAL A 232 11.85 -4.51 -16.99
CA VAL A 232 10.38 -4.73 -16.94
C VAL A 232 10.04 -6.20 -17.16
N LEU A 233 10.67 -6.86 -18.14
CA LEU A 233 10.41 -8.28 -18.43
C LEU A 233 10.85 -9.17 -17.26
N VAL A 234 12.08 -9.01 -16.78
CA VAL A 234 12.62 -9.78 -15.65
C VAL A 234 11.84 -9.48 -14.37
N GLY A 235 11.55 -8.20 -14.10
CA GLY A 235 10.77 -7.78 -12.95
C GLY A 235 9.35 -8.34 -12.97
N GLY A 236 8.68 -8.34 -14.11
CA GLY A 236 7.37 -8.98 -14.28
C GLY A 236 7.40 -10.47 -13.96
N LEU A 237 8.39 -11.21 -14.50
CA LEU A 237 8.57 -12.63 -14.19
C LEU A 237 8.88 -12.88 -12.72
N ALA A 238 9.77 -12.06 -12.13
CA ALA A 238 10.11 -12.14 -10.72
C ALA A 238 8.91 -11.82 -9.82
N THR A 239 8.09 -10.83 -10.17
CA THR A 239 6.83 -10.52 -9.48
C THR A 239 5.91 -11.73 -9.45
N VAL A 240 5.67 -12.38 -10.59
CA VAL A 240 4.85 -13.61 -10.67
C VAL A 240 5.43 -14.73 -9.80
N ALA A 241 6.74 -14.93 -9.85
CA ALA A 241 7.41 -15.96 -9.04
C ALA A 241 7.27 -15.69 -7.54
N LEU A 242 7.48 -14.45 -7.09
CA LEU A 242 7.36 -14.04 -5.70
C LEU A 242 5.93 -14.09 -5.18
N VAL A 243 4.94 -13.68 -5.98
CA VAL A 243 3.52 -13.84 -5.64
C VAL A 243 3.15 -15.33 -5.48
N ARG A 244 3.62 -16.20 -6.38
CA ARG A 244 3.43 -17.65 -6.24
C ARG A 244 4.13 -18.21 -5.00
N ALA A 245 5.34 -17.75 -4.70
CA ALA A 245 6.05 -18.15 -3.47
C ALA A 245 5.28 -17.71 -2.22
N ALA A 246 4.83 -16.47 -2.14
CA ALA A 246 3.99 -15.97 -1.05
C ALA A 246 2.69 -16.77 -0.93
N ALA A 247 2.03 -17.11 -2.05
CA ALA A 247 0.84 -17.95 -2.07
C ALA A 247 1.10 -19.33 -1.45
N ARG A 248 2.21 -20.00 -1.81
CA ARG A 248 2.60 -21.30 -1.24
C ARG A 248 2.93 -21.20 0.25
N LEU A 249 3.61 -20.12 0.66
CA LEU A 249 3.98 -19.89 2.06
C LEU A 249 2.77 -19.53 2.94
N THR A 250 1.69 -19.03 2.37
CA THR A 250 0.44 -18.69 3.08
C THR A 250 -0.63 -19.76 2.94
N GLY A 251 -0.51 -20.70 2.01
CA GLY A 251 -1.41 -21.85 1.86
C GLY A 251 -1.41 -22.69 3.12
N ASP A 252 -2.58 -23.13 3.56
CA ASP A 252 -2.68 -24.20 4.51
C ASP A 252 -2.06 -25.43 3.85
N SER A 253 -1.09 -26.04 4.50
CA SER A 253 -0.70 -27.42 4.18
C SER A 253 -1.95 -28.26 4.38
N ALA A 254 -2.53 -28.71 3.26
CA ALA A 254 -3.55 -29.71 3.26
C ALA A 254 -3.11 -30.94 4.05
#